data_e362b4526821cadc5ec913b0325571e2
#
_entry.id   e362b4526821cadc5ec913b0325571e2
#
_cell.length_a   1.000
_cell.length_b   1.000
_cell.length_c   1.000
_cell.angle_alpha   90.00
_cell.angle_beta   90.00
_cell.angle_gamma   90.00
#
_symmetry.space_group_name_H-M   'P 1'
#
loop_
_entity.id
_entity.type
_entity.pdbx_description
1 polymer ?
#
loop_
_entity_poly.entity_id
_entity_poly.type
_entity_poly.pdbx_seq_one_letter_code
_entity_poly.pdbx_strand_id
1 'polypeptide(L)'
;MKKMPVTLVATALVLMLQGCDRPSSGAGGKSGAPGAPSGDAQASFDAIVARCTQSIAARTQQVRPNDQGTWTKTGFSPALVQAEVKATESTITPYVGKIVVKDNEAQATAPTQAQAEGITLTPAHLLSNRTHTFVYLFDGKAWRWDNGSRFTKAPARDDVTVTLSLEDMAAPASSFAPCLPR
;
A
#
# COMPACT_ATOMS: atom_id res chain seq x y z
N MET A 1 51.53 11.12 9.08
CA MET A 1 52.09 10.59 7.82
C MET A 1 52.49 9.14 8.02
N LYS A 2 51.69 8.19 7.53
CA LYS A 2 52.12 6.79 7.39
C LYS A 2 51.25 6.16 6.27
N LYS A 3 51.85 6.04 5.12
CA LYS A 3 51.28 5.32 3.94
C LYS A 3 51.47 3.83 4.14
N MET A 4 50.45 3.04 3.90
CA MET A 4 50.59 1.58 3.76
C MET A 4 50.07 1.17 2.38
N PRO A 5 50.71 0.17 1.73
CA PRO A 5 50.50 -0.12 0.33
C PRO A 5 49.38 -1.14 0.11
N VAL A 6 48.77 -1.00 -1.06
CA VAL A 6 47.79 -1.88 -1.68
C VAL A 6 48.50 -3.13 -2.21
N THR A 7 47.96 -4.31 -1.86
CA THR A 7 48.37 -5.57 -2.50
C THR A 7 47.20 -6.12 -3.28
N LEU A 8 47.35 -6.13 -4.59
CA LEU A 8 46.46 -6.73 -5.57
C LEU A 8 46.80 -8.26 -5.63
N VAL A 9 45.80 -9.11 -5.44
CA VAL A 9 45.89 -10.52 -5.81
C VAL A 9 44.74 -10.85 -6.75
N ALA A 10 45.10 -11.04 -8.02
CA ALA A 10 44.22 -11.58 -9.04
C ALA A 10 44.35 -13.09 -9.04
N THR A 11 43.25 -13.81 -8.92
CA THR A 11 43.23 -15.26 -9.21
C THR A 11 42.02 -15.54 -10.10
N ALA A 12 42.30 -15.74 -11.37
CA ALA A 12 41.36 -16.26 -12.35
C ALA A 12 41.30 -17.79 -12.21
N LEU A 13 40.11 -18.34 -12.08
CA LEU A 13 39.85 -19.78 -12.25
C LEU A 13 38.70 -19.97 -13.24
N VAL A 14 39.06 -20.32 -14.45
CA VAL A 14 38.16 -20.75 -15.53
C VAL A 14 37.93 -22.25 -15.36
N LEU A 15 36.71 -22.68 -15.15
CA LEU A 15 36.28 -24.07 -15.27
C LEU A 15 35.16 -24.15 -16.31
N MET A 16 35.53 -24.62 -17.48
CA MET A 16 34.62 -25.12 -18.51
C MET A 16 34.07 -26.48 -18.09
N LEU A 17 32.76 -26.62 -18.01
CA LEU A 17 32.08 -27.91 -18.02
C LEU A 17 31.00 -27.88 -19.07
N GLN A 18 31.29 -28.50 -20.21
CA GLN A 18 30.33 -28.90 -21.24
C GLN A 18 29.58 -30.14 -20.72
N GLY A 19 28.28 -30.17 -20.86
CA GLY A 19 27.48 -31.32 -20.44
C GLY A 19 26.09 -31.37 -21.01
N CYS A 20 25.94 -31.96 -22.19
CA CYS A 20 24.85 -32.80 -22.70
C CYS A 20 23.42 -32.24 -22.75
N ASP A 21 23.05 -31.87 -23.97
CA ASP A 21 21.68 -31.91 -24.49
C ASP A 21 21.02 -33.27 -24.28
N ARG A 22 19.84 -33.28 -23.72
CA ARG A 22 18.87 -34.35 -23.82
C ARG A 22 17.47 -33.77 -24.03
N PRO A 23 16.85 -33.93 -25.20
CA PRO A 23 15.46 -33.58 -25.37
C PRO A 23 14.59 -34.66 -24.68
N SER A 24 14.03 -34.33 -23.54
CA SER A 24 13.02 -35.16 -22.90
C SER A 24 11.65 -34.60 -23.18
N SER A 25 11.00 -35.11 -24.20
CA SER A 25 9.55 -34.99 -24.41
C SER A 25 8.85 -35.75 -23.28
N GLY A 26 8.37 -35.02 -22.30
CA GLY A 26 7.55 -35.52 -21.20
C GLY A 26 6.36 -34.60 -21.01
N ALA A 27 5.21 -34.98 -21.57
CA ALA A 27 3.91 -34.47 -21.16
C ALA A 27 3.68 -34.89 -19.70
N GLY A 28 4.08 -34.04 -18.77
CA GLY A 28 3.85 -34.20 -17.34
C GLY A 28 2.95 -33.09 -16.84
N GLY A 29 1.76 -33.46 -16.42
CA GLY A 29 0.78 -32.57 -15.79
C GLY A 29 1.46 -31.78 -14.67
N LYS A 30 1.39 -30.43 -14.76
CA LYS A 30 1.78 -29.54 -13.68
C LYS A 30 0.73 -29.67 -12.58
N SER A 31 0.96 -30.59 -11.62
CA SER A 31 0.46 -30.40 -10.26
C SER A 31 1.18 -29.16 -9.72
N GLY A 32 0.60 -27.99 -9.96
CA GLY A 32 1.06 -26.75 -9.37
C GLY A 32 0.87 -26.84 -7.87
N ALA A 33 1.94 -26.72 -7.11
CA ALA A 33 1.85 -26.43 -5.68
C ALA A 33 0.95 -25.20 -5.50
N PRO A 34 0.04 -25.18 -4.51
CA PRO A 34 -0.75 -23.99 -4.20
C PRO A 34 0.22 -22.92 -3.66
N GLY A 35 0.57 -21.92 -4.47
CA GLY A 35 1.55 -21.03 -3.90
C GLY A 35 1.81 -19.70 -4.54
N ALA A 36 2.15 -19.62 -5.78
CA ALA A 36 2.53 -18.33 -6.36
C ALA A 36 1.43 -17.78 -7.27
N PRO A 37 1.09 -16.47 -7.16
CA PRO A 37 0.20 -15.84 -8.12
C PRO A 37 0.79 -15.94 -9.54
N SER A 38 -0.09 -16.01 -10.55
CA SER A 38 0.37 -15.92 -11.94
C SER A 38 1.12 -14.59 -12.13
N GLY A 39 2.13 -14.56 -12.99
CA GLY A 39 2.89 -13.33 -13.23
C GLY A 39 2.01 -12.14 -13.58
N ASP A 40 0.94 -12.36 -14.35
CA ASP A 40 -0.01 -11.30 -14.74
C ASP A 40 -0.85 -10.81 -13.57
N ALA A 41 -1.33 -11.70 -12.69
CA ALA A 41 -2.07 -11.32 -11.50
C ALA A 41 -1.20 -10.49 -10.55
N GLN A 42 0.04 -10.92 -10.31
CA GLN A 42 0.98 -10.18 -9.47
C GLN A 42 1.28 -8.81 -10.06
N ALA A 43 1.71 -8.74 -11.33
CA ALA A 43 2.10 -7.50 -11.98
C ALA A 43 0.95 -6.47 -12.03
N SER A 44 -0.27 -6.93 -12.33
CA SER A 44 -1.45 -6.06 -12.34
C SER A 44 -1.84 -5.58 -10.94
N PHE A 45 -1.65 -6.39 -9.89
CA PHE A 45 -1.84 -5.95 -8.51
C PHE A 45 -0.78 -4.94 -8.08
N ASP A 46 0.49 -5.19 -8.40
CA ASP A 46 1.59 -4.27 -8.10
C ASP A 46 1.36 -2.89 -8.73
N ALA A 47 0.75 -2.84 -9.92
CA ALA A 47 0.36 -1.58 -10.54
C ALA A 47 -0.74 -0.83 -9.75
N ILE A 48 -1.69 -1.54 -9.13
CA ILE A 48 -2.68 -0.93 -8.20
C ILE A 48 -1.95 -0.38 -6.96
N VAL A 49 -1.08 -1.19 -6.35
CA VAL A 49 -0.30 -0.81 -5.16
C VAL A 49 0.55 0.44 -5.43
N ALA A 50 1.23 0.51 -6.58
CA ALA A 50 2.07 1.64 -6.95
C ALA A 50 1.25 2.94 -7.06
N ARG A 51 0.11 2.91 -7.77
CA ARG A 51 -0.78 4.09 -7.89
C ARG A 51 -1.35 4.51 -6.54
N CYS A 52 -1.77 3.55 -5.72
CA CYS A 52 -2.27 3.78 -4.37
C CYS A 52 -1.21 4.47 -3.51
N THR A 53 0.00 3.93 -3.47
CA THR A 53 1.13 4.47 -2.70
C THR A 53 1.48 5.89 -3.16
N GLN A 54 1.54 6.12 -4.47
CA GLN A 54 1.83 7.44 -5.03
C GLN A 54 0.78 8.47 -4.61
N SER A 55 -0.50 8.13 -4.70
CA SER A 55 -1.59 9.04 -4.31
C SER A 55 -1.57 9.38 -2.83
N ILE A 56 -1.32 8.37 -1.98
CA ILE A 56 -1.23 8.56 -0.54
C ILE A 56 -0.02 9.44 -0.17
N ALA A 57 1.11 9.23 -0.81
CA ALA A 57 2.31 10.04 -0.60
C ALA A 57 2.15 11.50 -1.07
N ALA A 58 1.29 11.74 -2.06
CA ALA A 58 1.00 13.07 -2.59
C ALA A 58 -0.03 13.88 -1.75
N ARG A 59 -0.57 13.28 -0.66
CA ARG A 59 -1.52 14.00 0.21
C ARG A 59 -0.86 15.23 0.82
N THR A 60 -1.58 16.34 0.75
CA THR A 60 -1.19 17.61 1.39
C THR A 60 -2.04 17.89 2.62
N GLN A 61 -1.56 18.76 3.48
CA GLN A 61 -2.37 19.30 4.57
C GLN A 61 -3.56 20.07 3.99
N GLN A 62 -4.71 19.98 4.66
CA GLN A 62 -5.93 20.64 4.23
C GLN A 62 -6.41 21.61 5.31
N VAL A 63 -6.90 22.75 4.90
CA VAL A 63 -7.55 23.72 5.80
C VAL A 63 -8.98 23.91 5.30
N ARG A 64 -9.96 23.64 6.16
CA ARG A 64 -11.38 23.70 5.81
C ARG A 64 -12.19 24.34 6.94
N PRO A 65 -13.29 25.05 6.62
CA PRO A 65 -14.25 25.45 7.64
C PRO A 65 -14.90 24.20 8.25
N ASN A 66 -15.24 24.27 9.51
CA ASN A 66 -16.02 23.27 10.22
C ASN A 66 -17.40 23.80 10.63
N ASP A 67 -18.26 22.89 11.11
CA ASP A 67 -19.66 23.22 11.48
C ASP A 67 -19.78 24.18 12.69
N GLN A 68 -18.69 24.44 13.39
CA GLN A 68 -18.63 25.37 14.53
C GLN A 68 -18.26 26.80 14.12
N GLY A 69 -18.14 27.07 12.81
CA GLY A 69 -17.73 28.38 12.30
C GLY A 69 -16.25 28.70 12.49
N THR A 70 -15.44 27.67 12.81
CA THR A 70 -13.97 27.78 12.89
C THR A 70 -13.32 27.02 11.74
N TRP A 71 -11.99 27.10 11.64
CA TRP A 71 -11.21 26.45 10.59
C TRP A 71 -10.38 25.30 11.17
N THR A 72 -10.42 24.16 10.51
CA THR A 72 -9.65 22.98 10.90
C THR A 72 -8.54 22.73 9.88
N LYS A 73 -7.30 22.66 10.39
CA LYS A 73 -6.16 22.15 9.64
C LYS A 73 -6.01 20.67 9.93
N THR A 74 -6.01 19.86 8.88
CA THR A 74 -5.80 18.41 8.95
C THR A 74 -4.52 18.04 8.21
N GLY A 75 -3.71 17.20 8.81
CA GLY A 75 -2.50 16.65 8.21
C GLY A 75 -2.35 15.15 8.51
N PHE A 76 -1.51 14.50 7.72
CA PHE A 76 -1.26 13.08 7.82
C PHE A 76 0.24 12.80 7.94
N SER A 77 0.60 11.79 8.74
CA SER A 77 1.98 11.29 8.74
C SER A 77 2.29 10.59 7.39
N PRO A 78 3.57 10.39 7.06
CA PRO A 78 3.94 9.42 6.05
C PRO A 78 3.25 8.09 6.32
N ALA A 79 2.66 7.48 5.28
CA ALA A 79 1.93 6.24 5.42
C ALA A 79 2.83 5.03 5.19
N LEU A 80 2.61 3.97 5.96
CA LEU A 80 3.15 2.65 5.68
C LEU A 80 2.14 1.89 4.82
N VAL A 81 2.52 1.53 3.60
CA VAL A 81 1.72 0.72 2.69
C VAL A 81 2.30 -0.69 2.62
N GLN A 82 1.48 -1.69 2.92
CA GLN A 82 1.81 -3.11 2.82
C GLN A 82 0.82 -3.78 1.87
N ALA A 83 1.30 -4.73 1.06
CA ALA A 83 0.46 -5.43 0.11
C ALA A 83 0.82 -6.91 0.08
N GLU A 84 -0.18 -7.76 -0.15
CA GLU A 84 0.00 -9.19 -0.34
C GLU A 84 -0.99 -9.73 -1.36
N VAL A 85 -0.61 -10.77 -2.08
CA VAL A 85 -1.48 -11.58 -2.94
C VAL A 85 -1.41 -13.01 -2.45
N LYS A 86 -2.58 -13.63 -2.27
CA LYS A 86 -2.70 -15.04 -1.85
C LYS A 86 -3.52 -15.83 -2.87
N ALA A 87 -3.05 -17.02 -3.18
CA ALA A 87 -3.85 -17.99 -3.93
C ALA A 87 -5.02 -18.48 -3.08
N THR A 88 -6.11 -18.79 -3.73
CA THR A 88 -7.30 -19.43 -3.16
C THR A 88 -7.53 -20.79 -3.82
N GLU A 89 -8.43 -21.59 -3.27
CA GLU A 89 -8.88 -22.84 -3.91
C GLU A 89 -10.01 -22.61 -4.91
N SER A 90 -10.49 -21.37 -5.05
CA SER A 90 -11.57 -21.02 -5.96
C SER A 90 -11.09 -20.90 -7.39
N THR A 91 -11.76 -21.59 -8.31
CA THR A 91 -11.53 -21.45 -9.76
C THR A 91 -12.08 -20.14 -10.33
N ILE A 92 -13.05 -19.51 -9.64
CA ILE A 92 -13.68 -18.25 -10.06
C ILE A 92 -12.86 -17.05 -9.59
N THR A 93 -12.29 -17.15 -8.39
CA THR A 93 -11.46 -16.10 -7.77
C THR A 93 -10.15 -16.71 -7.31
N PRO A 94 -9.23 -17.06 -8.24
CA PRO A 94 -8.01 -17.79 -7.91
C PRO A 94 -7.03 -17.03 -7.00
N TYR A 95 -7.17 -15.71 -6.91
CA TYR A 95 -6.32 -14.90 -6.03
C TYR A 95 -7.12 -13.83 -5.29
N VAL A 96 -6.66 -13.56 -4.06
CA VAL A 96 -7.10 -12.43 -3.22
C VAL A 96 -5.91 -11.51 -3.01
N GLY A 97 -6.09 -10.23 -3.31
CA GLY A 97 -5.15 -9.16 -3.03
C GLY A 97 -5.57 -8.36 -1.79
N LYS A 98 -4.61 -7.96 -0.98
CA LYS A 98 -4.86 -7.09 0.17
C LYS A 98 -3.85 -5.96 0.21
N ILE A 99 -4.34 -4.71 0.39
CA ILE A 99 -3.52 -3.53 0.67
C ILE A 99 -3.88 -3.06 2.08
N VAL A 100 -2.85 -2.83 2.90
CA VAL A 100 -2.98 -2.24 4.24
C VAL A 100 -2.23 -0.92 4.27
N VAL A 101 -2.93 0.16 4.63
CA VAL A 101 -2.36 1.50 4.77
C VAL A 101 -2.45 1.92 6.23
N LYS A 102 -1.31 2.22 6.84
CA LYS A 102 -1.24 2.73 8.22
C LYS A 102 -0.72 4.14 8.21
N ASP A 103 -1.45 5.06 8.81
CA ASP A 103 -1.06 6.44 8.98
C ASP A 103 -1.61 7.04 10.29
N ASN A 104 -1.13 8.24 10.61
CA ASN A 104 -1.66 9.04 11.71
C ASN A 104 -2.33 10.29 11.13
N GLU A 105 -3.44 10.69 11.72
CA GLU A 105 -4.12 11.94 11.43
C GLU A 105 -3.91 12.92 12.59
N ALA A 106 -3.53 14.14 12.26
CA ALA A 106 -3.41 15.24 13.20
C ALA A 106 -4.34 16.38 12.79
N GLN A 107 -4.96 17.04 13.78
CA GLN A 107 -5.84 18.16 13.55
C GLN A 107 -5.59 19.29 14.54
N ALA A 108 -5.77 20.52 14.06
CA ALA A 108 -5.80 21.72 14.89
C ALA A 108 -6.86 22.67 14.37
N THR A 109 -7.50 23.43 15.26
CA THR A 109 -8.53 24.40 14.92
C THR A 109 -8.10 25.83 15.24
N ALA A 110 -8.59 26.79 14.45
CA ALA A 110 -8.38 28.21 14.68
C ALA A 110 -9.62 29.03 14.26
N PRO A 111 -9.80 30.23 14.82
CA PRO A 111 -10.94 31.10 14.48
C PRO A 111 -10.98 31.53 13.01
N THR A 112 -9.83 31.68 12.35
CA THR A 112 -9.74 32.12 10.96
C THR A 112 -8.91 31.18 10.11
N GLN A 113 -9.12 31.21 8.79
CA GLN A 113 -8.35 30.43 7.82
C GLN A 113 -6.86 30.72 7.91
N ALA A 114 -6.47 31.98 7.92
CA ALA A 114 -5.06 32.38 7.97
C ALA A 114 -4.36 31.87 9.24
N GLN A 115 -5.04 31.89 10.38
CA GLN A 115 -4.51 31.32 11.61
C GLN A 115 -4.38 29.80 11.52
N ALA A 116 -5.37 29.10 10.96
CA ALA A 116 -5.29 27.65 10.76
C ALA A 116 -4.14 27.27 9.81
N GLU A 117 -3.95 28.00 8.70
CA GLU A 117 -2.85 27.81 7.77
C GLU A 117 -1.47 27.96 8.45
N GLY A 118 -1.35 28.91 9.36
CA GLY A 118 -0.13 29.19 10.11
C GLY A 118 0.23 28.14 11.18
N ILE A 119 -0.69 27.23 11.55
CA ILE A 119 -0.41 26.21 12.57
C ILE A 119 0.59 25.18 12.03
N THR A 120 1.64 24.92 12.80
CA THR A 120 2.49 23.75 12.59
C THR A 120 1.92 22.57 13.36
N LEU A 121 1.49 21.51 12.64
CA LEU A 121 1.00 20.29 13.28
C LEU A 121 2.16 19.53 13.93
N THR A 122 1.99 19.16 15.20
CA THR A 122 2.97 18.44 16.02
C THR A 122 2.33 17.17 16.58
N PRO A 123 3.06 16.27 17.23
CA PRO A 123 2.48 15.10 17.90
C PRO A 123 1.38 15.44 18.94
N ALA A 124 1.40 16.65 19.53
CA ALA A 124 0.36 17.10 20.43
C ALA A 124 -1.01 17.27 19.75
N HIS A 125 -1.03 17.41 18.43
CA HIS A 125 -2.25 17.51 17.62
C HIS A 125 -2.73 16.14 17.10
N LEU A 126 -2.15 15.03 17.56
CA LEU A 126 -2.54 13.69 17.13
C LEU A 126 -4.01 13.45 17.44
N LEU A 127 -4.82 13.28 16.41
CA LEU A 127 -6.24 12.95 16.51
C LEU A 127 -6.45 11.45 16.56
N SER A 128 -5.80 10.71 15.66
CA SER A 128 -5.98 9.27 15.57
C SER A 128 -4.85 8.55 14.82
N ASN A 129 -4.66 7.29 15.19
CA ASN A 129 -3.92 6.31 14.39
C ASN A 129 -4.93 5.53 13.56
N ARG A 130 -4.68 5.36 12.26
CA ARG A 130 -5.61 4.71 11.35
C ARG A 130 -4.94 3.55 10.63
N THR A 131 -5.74 2.50 10.43
CA THR A 131 -5.37 1.38 9.56
C THR A 131 -6.50 1.16 8.57
N HIS A 132 -6.21 1.37 7.30
CA HIS A 132 -7.13 1.06 6.21
C HIS A 132 -6.76 -0.30 5.64
N THR A 133 -7.73 -1.17 5.44
CA THR A 133 -7.56 -2.47 4.80
C THR A 133 -8.47 -2.52 3.57
N PHE A 134 -7.90 -2.86 2.42
CA PHE A 134 -8.61 -2.98 1.15
C PHE A 134 -8.41 -4.38 0.61
N VAL A 135 -9.50 -5.03 0.21
CA VAL A 135 -9.52 -6.40 -0.29
C VAL A 135 -9.99 -6.41 -1.75
N TYR A 136 -9.31 -7.21 -2.56
CA TYR A 136 -9.55 -7.35 -4.00
C TYR A 136 -9.62 -8.82 -4.37
N LEU A 137 -10.49 -9.15 -5.31
CA LEU A 137 -10.63 -10.48 -5.89
C LEU A 137 -10.15 -10.45 -7.34
N PHE A 138 -9.35 -11.44 -7.74
CA PHE A 138 -8.92 -11.63 -9.11
C PHE A 138 -9.78 -12.73 -9.76
N ASP A 139 -10.43 -12.42 -10.86
CA ASP A 139 -11.35 -13.33 -11.56
C ASP A 139 -10.69 -14.14 -12.69
N GLY A 140 -9.36 -14.20 -12.71
CA GLY A 140 -8.58 -14.81 -13.78
C GLY A 140 -8.21 -13.85 -14.91
N LYS A 141 -8.78 -12.64 -14.95
CA LYS A 141 -8.52 -11.61 -15.95
C LYS A 141 -8.17 -10.26 -15.34
N ALA A 142 -8.93 -9.84 -14.32
CA ALA A 142 -8.80 -8.52 -13.72
C ALA A 142 -9.04 -8.57 -12.22
N TRP A 143 -8.46 -7.61 -11.51
CA TRP A 143 -8.77 -7.35 -10.11
C TRP A 143 -10.07 -6.58 -9.99
N ARG A 144 -10.88 -6.93 -9.00
CA ARG A 144 -12.10 -6.22 -8.62
C ARG A 144 -12.03 -5.85 -7.15
N TRP A 145 -12.53 -4.68 -6.84
CA TRP A 145 -12.78 -4.29 -5.44
C TRP A 145 -13.81 -5.24 -4.82
N ASP A 146 -13.52 -5.72 -3.63
CA ASP A 146 -14.43 -6.55 -2.85
C ASP A 146 -14.96 -5.77 -1.65
N ASN A 147 -14.08 -5.42 -0.73
CA ASN A 147 -14.46 -4.67 0.47
C ASN A 147 -13.29 -3.83 1.00
N GLY A 148 -13.62 -2.95 1.95
CA GLY A 148 -12.63 -2.20 2.70
C GLY A 148 -13.10 -1.87 4.11
N SER A 149 -12.14 -1.60 4.97
CA SER A 149 -12.40 -1.13 6.32
C SER A 149 -11.36 -0.10 6.77
N ARG A 150 -11.77 0.75 7.70
CA ARG A 150 -10.89 1.65 8.42
C ARG A 150 -11.01 1.39 9.91
N PHE A 151 -9.95 0.91 10.51
CA PHE A 151 -9.78 0.87 11.96
C PHE A 151 -9.16 2.19 12.41
N THR A 152 -9.72 2.79 13.46
CA THR A 152 -9.28 4.07 14.01
C THR A 152 -9.09 3.92 15.52
N LYS A 153 -7.90 4.30 15.98
CA LYS A 153 -7.57 4.41 17.39
C LYS A 153 -7.27 5.85 17.73
N ALA A 154 -8.05 6.44 18.64
CA ALA A 154 -7.89 7.83 19.08
C ALA A 154 -7.62 7.90 20.59
N PRO A 155 -6.84 8.90 21.06
CA PRO A 155 -6.62 9.08 22.50
C PRO A 155 -7.93 9.28 23.26
N ALA A 156 -8.09 8.59 24.37
CA ALA A 156 -9.25 8.69 25.27
C ALA A 156 -10.63 8.44 24.60
N ARG A 157 -10.65 7.63 23.54
CA ARG A 157 -11.88 7.19 22.87
C ARG A 157 -11.79 5.70 22.58
N ASP A 158 -12.94 5.06 22.41
CA ASP A 158 -13.01 3.66 22.01
C ASP A 158 -12.47 3.47 20.58
N ASP A 159 -11.87 2.31 20.36
CA ASP A 159 -11.42 1.90 19.03
C ASP A 159 -12.62 1.67 18.11
N VAL A 160 -12.59 2.19 16.91
CA VAL A 160 -13.70 2.13 15.95
C VAL A 160 -13.27 1.47 14.66
N THR A 161 -14.08 0.53 14.16
CA THR A 161 -13.95 -0.02 12.82
C THR A 161 -15.16 0.40 11.97
N VAL A 162 -14.88 0.96 10.81
CA VAL A 162 -15.91 1.38 9.83
C VAL A 162 -15.67 0.62 8.54
N THR A 163 -16.74 0.07 7.96
CA THR A 163 -16.70 -0.49 6.60
C THR A 163 -16.62 0.66 5.60
N LEU A 164 -15.79 0.51 4.58
CA LEU A 164 -15.65 1.46 3.48
C LEU A 164 -16.39 0.93 2.25
N SER A 165 -17.25 1.76 1.70
CA SER A 165 -17.91 1.51 0.43
C SER A 165 -17.00 1.88 -0.75
N LEU A 166 -17.40 1.46 -1.95
CA LEU A 166 -16.75 1.90 -3.19
C LEU A 166 -16.84 3.42 -3.36
N GLU A 167 -17.97 4.02 -2.94
CA GLU A 167 -18.20 5.46 -2.99
C GLU A 167 -17.23 6.21 -2.06
N ASP A 168 -17.02 5.71 -0.82
CA ASP A 168 -16.04 6.28 0.11
C ASP A 168 -14.63 6.26 -0.49
N MET A 169 -14.28 5.18 -1.17
CA MET A 169 -12.97 5.06 -1.83
C MET A 169 -12.82 6.01 -3.01
N ALA A 170 -13.87 6.17 -3.81
CA ALA A 170 -13.88 7.01 -5.00
C ALA A 170 -14.02 8.52 -4.69
N ALA A 171 -14.41 8.87 -3.46
CA ALA A 171 -14.61 10.25 -3.07
C ALA A 171 -13.34 11.11 -3.28
N PRO A 172 -13.43 12.29 -3.90
CA PRO A 172 -12.26 13.12 -4.21
C PRO A 172 -11.43 13.49 -2.98
N ALA A 173 -12.06 13.54 -1.81
CA ALA A 173 -11.39 13.86 -0.55
C ALA A 173 -10.64 12.66 0.07
N SER A 174 -10.87 11.44 -0.40
CA SER A 174 -10.35 10.22 0.24
C SER A 174 -8.87 9.95 -0.05
N SER A 175 -8.33 10.43 -1.16
CA SER A 175 -7.01 10.08 -1.72
C SER A 175 -6.85 8.58 -2.03
N PHE A 176 -7.92 7.79 -1.93
CA PHE A 176 -7.91 6.35 -2.15
C PHE A 176 -8.51 5.92 -3.50
N ALA A 177 -9.06 6.85 -4.29
CA ALA A 177 -9.58 6.53 -5.62
C ALA A 177 -8.54 5.82 -6.53
N PRO A 178 -7.23 6.20 -6.54
CA PRO A 178 -6.21 5.47 -7.29
C PRO A 178 -5.89 4.06 -6.76
N CYS A 179 -6.34 3.70 -5.56
CA CYS A 179 -6.24 2.34 -5.04
C CYS A 179 -7.29 1.40 -5.66
N LEU A 180 -8.29 1.93 -6.36
CA LEU A 180 -9.28 1.12 -7.05
C LEU A 180 -8.71 0.52 -8.34
N PRO A 181 -9.12 -0.70 -8.73
CA PRO A 181 -8.85 -1.28 -10.04
C PRO A 181 -9.39 -0.38 -11.16
N ARG A 182 -8.75 -0.44 -12.32
CA ARG A 182 -9.19 0.26 -13.56
C ARG A 182 -9.62 -0.75 -14.60
#